data_808165befd411c7a6da8e2c7488823c9
#
_entry.id   808165befd411c7a6da8e2c7488823c9
#
_cell.length_a   1.000
_cell.length_b   1.000
_cell.length_c   1.000
_cell.angle_alpha   90.00
_cell.angle_beta   90.00
_cell.angle_gamma   90.00
#
_symmetry.space_group_name_H-M   'P 1'
#
loop_
_entity.id
_entity.type
_entity.pdbx_description
1 polymer ?
#
loop_
_entity_poly.entity_id
_entity_poly.type
_entity_poly.pdbx_seq_one_letter_code
_entity_poly.pdbx_strand_id
1 'polypeptide(L)'
;MKILKKVMKFILKLFKWSLILGFILALVGFLAGTIYSAGVIKQTPKITEEMITKATGGTTNMYDSTGQVIYSDTEHRRDYIRYDEIPNKYIELLLATENKNYWNEKGWSFEAVLAAIKSKGARGGSTIEQQLIKNLVFSSDVKDRTIDRKIKEIWLASQMDLNFDKKQILEWYINLINMGEGSYGANTIAITYYGQNLKDLTGDDAVTLSKLATIAGLGQAPSSYNLYDNPELVEERRNIVLLSAYNNNKITEEQYEEAKKVPIQDGLKERYWRNGTVLAQTKEHNAYVTSALKQVQELGYDLEKTPMQIYTALDPNVDSQVKSTFDNFAGYKDKEEQMAATVIDPTTGYVLAQYGGRNTEAFGLNRATQQTRSSGSSIKPFEDYGPAIEYNGLGTNYILD
;
A
#
# COMPACT_ATOMS: atom_id res chain seq x y z
N MET A 1 38.44 -38.91 -52.73
CA MET A 1 37.67 -39.54 -51.66
C MET A 1 38.39 -39.56 -50.31
N LYS A 2 39.69 -39.94 -50.20
CA LYS A 2 40.44 -39.96 -48.90
C LYS A 2 40.63 -38.57 -48.23
N ILE A 3 40.83 -37.49 -48.99
CA ILE A 3 41.00 -36.12 -48.50
C ILE A 3 39.67 -35.60 -47.91
N LEU A 4 38.56 -35.83 -48.59
CA LEU A 4 37.21 -35.43 -48.11
C LEU A 4 36.85 -36.07 -46.78
N LYS A 5 37.18 -37.35 -46.57
CA LYS A 5 37.00 -38.07 -45.30
C LYS A 5 37.88 -37.52 -44.19
N LYS A 6 39.11 -37.07 -44.46
CA LYS A 6 39.97 -36.41 -43.47
C LYS A 6 39.44 -35.06 -43.05
N VAL A 7 39.01 -34.22 -44.01
CA VAL A 7 38.41 -32.91 -43.75
C VAL A 7 37.10 -33.06 -42.92
N MET A 8 36.23 -33.98 -43.29
CA MET A 8 35.01 -34.27 -42.53
C MET A 8 35.28 -34.70 -41.08
N LYS A 9 36.28 -35.60 -40.86
CA LYS A 9 36.69 -35.97 -39.51
C LYS A 9 37.27 -34.81 -38.71
N PHE A 10 37.98 -33.90 -39.35
CA PHE A 10 38.52 -32.69 -38.72
C PHE A 10 37.41 -31.75 -38.32
N ILE A 11 36.42 -31.47 -39.18
CA ILE A 11 35.26 -30.64 -38.91
C ILE A 11 34.43 -31.23 -37.75
N LEU A 12 34.15 -32.54 -37.76
CA LEU A 12 33.44 -33.21 -36.66
C LEU A 12 34.18 -33.12 -35.32
N LYS A 13 35.53 -33.18 -35.34
CA LYS A 13 36.34 -33.02 -34.14
C LYS A 13 36.28 -31.58 -33.64
N LEU A 14 36.37 -30.57 -34.51
CA LEU A 14 36.18 -29.17 -34.12
C LEU A 14 34.78 -28.91 -33.54
N PHE A 15 33.75 -29.43 -34.17
CA PHE A 15 32.38 -29.31 -33.69
C PHE A 15 32.20 -29.96 -32.29
N LYS A 16 32.77 -31.17 -32.09
CA LYS A 16 32.77 -31.81 -30.75
C LYS A 16 33.45 -30.95 -29.69
N TRP A 17 34.61 -30.38 -30.01
CA TRP A 17 35.34 -29.51 -29.07
C TRP A 17 34.62 -28.18 -28.81
N SER A 18 33.94 -27.61 -29.78
CA SER A 18 33.11 -26.41 -29.58
C SER A 18 31.91 -26.67 -28.69
N LEU A 19 31.25 -27.85 -28.79
CA LEU A 19 30.18 -28.26 -27.89
C LEU A 19 30.68 -28.48 -26.44
N ILE A 20 31.87 -29.12 -26.28
CA ILE A 20 32.47 -29.32 -24.95
C ILE A 20 32.83 -27.97 -24.33
N LEU A 21 33.45 -27.07 -25.10
CA LEU A 21 33.79 -25.74 -24.61
C LEU A 21 32.53 -24.94 -24.24
N GLY A 22 31.48 -25.01 -25.08
CA GLY A 22 30.18 -24.41 -24.78
C GLY A 22 29.55 -24.92 -23.49
N PHE A 23 29.62 -26.24 -23.27
CA PHE A 23 29.15 -26.86 -22.04
C PHE A 23 29.96 -26.43 -20.80
N ILE A 24 31.30 -26.38 -20.91
CA ILE A 24 32.17 -25.90 -19.82
C ILE A 24 31.87 -24.44 -19.49
N LEU A 25 31.74 -23.58 -20.49
CA LEU A 25 31.41 -22.17 -20.26
C LEU A 25 30.02 -22.01 -19.61
N ALA A 26 29.05 -22.80 -20.04
CA ALA A 26 27.73 -22.83 -19.41
C ALA A 26 27.79 -23.29 -17.94
N LEU A 27 28.58 -24.31 -17.65
CA LEU A 27 28.78 -24.81 -16.28
C LEU A 27 29.48 -23.79 -15.39
N VAL A 28 30.53 -23.13 -15.88
CA VAL A 28 31.22 -22.06 -15.15
C VAL A 28 30.28 -20.89 -14.90
N GLY A 29 29.51 -20.48 -15.89
CA GLY A 29 28.49 -19.43 -15.77
C GLY A 29 27.42 -19.82 -14.73
N PHE A 30 26.96 -21.06 -14.72
CA PHE A 30 26.00 -21.55 -13.74
C PHE A 30 26.58 -21.52 -12.32
N LEU A 31 27.81 -22.02 -12.12
CA LEU A 31 28.49 -21.99 -10.81
C LEU A 31 28.71 -20.55 -10.32
N ALA A 32 29.17 -19.66 -11.17
CA ALA A 32 29.32 -18.26 -10.83
C ALA A 32 27.98 -17.60 -10.44
N GLY A 33 26.91 -17.89 -11.19
CA GLY A 33 25.56 -17.43 -10.91
C GLY A 33 25.02 -17.97 -9.56
N THR A 34 25.27 -19.25 -9.22
CA THR A 34 24.86 -19.81 -7.94
C THR A 34 25.60 -19.20 -6.75
N ILE A 35 26.92 -18.97 -6.87
CA ILE A 35 27.71 -18.31 -5.82
C ILE A 35 27.23 -16.87 -5.61
N TYR A 36 27.01 -16.14 -6.70
CA TYR A 36 26.48 -14.79 -6.65
C TYR A 36 25.09 -14.74 -5.97
N SER A 37 24.17 -15.61 -6.41
CA SER A 37 22.83 -15.69 -5.84
C SER A 37 22.85 -16.03 -4.35
N ALA A 38 23.73 -16.95 -3.92
CA ALA A 38 23.90 -17.27 -2.51
C ALA A 38 24.37 -16.08 -1.67
N GLY A 39 25.24 -15.24 -2.22
CA GLY A 39 25.67 -13.98 -1.61
C GLY A 39 24.52 -12.98 -1.43
N VAL A 40 23.69 -12.82 -2.44
CA VAL A 40 22.50 -11.95 -2.42
C VAL A 40 21.46 -12.45 -1.42
N ILE A 41 21.23 -13.77 -1.37
CA ILE A 41 20.25 -14.40 -0.48
C ILE A 41 20.63 -14.24 1.00
N LYS A 42 21.91 -14.31 1.35
CA LYS A 42 22.37 -14.10 2.74
C LYS A 42 21.98 -12.76 3.34
N GLN A 43 21.78 -11.75 2.49
CA GLN A 43 21.39 -10.39 2.89
C GLN A 43 19.87 -10.17 2.85
N THR A 44 19.11 -11.23 2.62
CA THR A 44 17.65 -11.11 2.43
C THR A 44 16.95 -11.27 3.78
N PRO A 45 16.01 -10.37 4.15
CA PRO A 45 15.25 -10.50 5.38
C PRO A 45 14.38 -11.77 5.35
N LYS A 46 14.04 -12.29 6.53
CA LYS A 46 13.05 -13.37 6.64
C LYS A 46 11.65 -12.76 6.64
N ILE A 47 10.72 -13.44 5.98
CA ILE A 47 9.31 -13.10 6.07
C ILE A 47 8.75 -13.71 7.35
N THR A 48 8.10 -12.88 8.16
CA THR A 48 7.46 -13.30 9.40
C THR A 48 5.95 -13.04 9.32
N GLU A 49 5.15 -13.82 10.05
CA GLU A 49 3.73 -13.55 10.20
C GLU A 49 3.47 -12.15 10.74
N GLU A 50 4.33 -11.65 11.63
CA GLU A 50 4.23 -10.30 12.16
C GLU A 50 4.31 -9.22 11.08
N MET A 51 5.22 -9.36 10.09
CA MET A 51 5.32 -8.44 8.96
C MET A 51 4.01 -8.40 8.15
N ILE A 52 3.42 -9.58 7.93
CA ILE A 52 2.19 -9.72 7.16
C ILE A 52 1.01 -9.15 7.95
N THR A 53 0.89 -9.52 9.22
CA THR A 53 -0.17 -9.02 10.10
C THR A 53 -0.12 -7.50 10.22
N LYS A 54 1.06 -6.92 10.34
CA LYS A 54 1.23 -5.46 10.31
C LYS A 54 0.77 -4.85 8.99
N ALA A 55 1.13 -5.44 7.87
CA ALA A 55 0.74 -4.94 6.55
C ALA A 55 -0.77 -5.09 6.26
N THR A 56 -1.41 -6.12 6.82
CA THR A 56 -2.85 -6.39 6.68
C THR A 56 -3.73 -5.78 7.76
N GLY A 57 -3.17 -4.99 8.67
CA GLY A 57 -3.80 -4.49 9.91
C GLY A 57 -4.99 -3.53 9.75
N GLY A 58 -5.52 -3.39 8.54
CA GLY A 58 -6.67 -2.52 8.25
C GLY A 58 -6.28 -1.07 7.95
N THR A 59 -7.26 -0.18 7.91
CA THR A 59 -7.03 1.26 7.69
C THR A 59 -6.48 1.90 8.96
N THR A 60 -5.52 2.81 8.83
CA THR A 60 -5.06 3.62 9.97
C THR A 60 -6.17 4.57 10.41
N ASN A 61 -6.55 4.47 11.67
CA ASN A 61 -7.52 5.36 12.30
C ASN A 61 -6.91 6.06 13.52
N MET A 62 -7.37 7.27 13.80
CA MET A 62 -7.04 8.01 15.02
C MET A 62 -8.32 8.26 15.81
N TYR A 63 -8.22 8.07 17.11
CA TYR A 63 -9.35 8.18 18.05
C TYR A 63 -9.08 9.26 19.07
N ASP A 64 -10.15 9.97 19.47
CA ASP A 64 -10.13 10.85 20.64
C ASP A 64 -10.13 10.07 21.96
N SER A 65 -10.14 10.77 23.08
CA SER A 65 -10.14 10.17 24.44
C SER A 65 -11.42 9.37 24.74
N THR A 66 -12.50 9.56 23.98
CA THR A 66 -13.77 8.83 24.11
C THR A 66 -13.85 7.60 23.23
N GLY A 67 -12.89 7.41 22.31
CA GLY A 67 -12.86 6.34 21.34
C GLY A 67 -13.60 6.65 20.03
N GLN A 68 -13.99 7.91 19.79
CA GLN A 68 -14.55 8.31 18.50
C GLN A 68 -13.44 8.54 17.47
N VAL A 69 -13.69 8.18 16.22
CA VAL A 69 -12.75 8.37 15.13
C VAL A 69 -12.69 9.86 14.76
N ILE A 70 -11.50 10.45 14.84
CA ILE A 70 -11.22 11.84 14.43
C ILE A 70 -10.43 11.93 13.13
N TYR A 71 -9.83 10.82 12.71
CA TYR A 71 -9.12 10.69 11.43
C TYR A 71 -9.16 9.24 10.95
N SER A 72 -9.24 9.07 9.64
CA SER A 72 -9.04 7.78 8.97
C SER A 72 -8.22 8.02 7.69
N ASP A 73 -7.24 7.16 7.45
CA ASP A 73 -6.41 7.26 6.25
C ASP A 73 -7.23 6.98 4.99
N THR A 74 -7.41 7.98 4.15
CA THR A 74 -8.15 7.88 2.90
C THR A 74 -7.29 7.50 1.69
N GLU A 75 -5.97 7.56 1.85
CA GLU A 75 -5.00 7.22 0.80
C GLU A 75 -4.54 5.76 0.88
N HIS A 76 -4.67 5.12 2.05
CA HIS A 76 -4.24 3.74 2.29
C HIS A 76 -5.36 2.93 2.96
N ARG A 77 -6.58 2.97 2.40
CA ARG A 77 -7.72 2.21 2.93
C ARG A 77 -7.53 0.72 2.74
N ARG A 78 -7.88 -0.05 3.76
CA ARG A 78 -7.80 -1.51 3.81
C ARG A 78 -9.02 -2.09 4.50
N ASP A 79 -9.98 -2.55 3.71
CA ASP A 79 -11.14 -3.32 4.17
C ASP A 79 -10.83 -4.81 3.98
N TYR A 80 -10.26 -5.44 5.00
CA TYR A 80 -9.78 -6.82 4.93
C TYR A 80 -10.92 -7.81 4.65
N ILE A 81 -10.65 -8.82 3.83
CA ILE A 81 -11.56 -9.93 3.54
C ILE A 81 -10.85 -11.25 3.76
N ARG A 82 -11.46 -12.18 4.49
CA ARG A 82 -10.91 -13.52 4.72
C ARG A 82 -11.10 -14.39 3.50
N TYR A 83 -10.24 -15.40 3.35
CA TYR A 83 -10.27 -16.30 2.21
C TYR A 83 -11.64 -16.97 2.00
N ASP A 84 -12.27 -17.39 3.09
CA ASP A 84 -13.58 -18.06 3.06
C ASP A 84 -14.75 -17.15 2.66
N GLU A 85 -14.56 -15.84 2.68
CA GLU A 85 -15.52 -14.83 2.22
C GLU A 85 -15.29 -14.40 0.76
N ILE A 86 -14.13 -14.74 0.16
CA ILE A 86 -13.81 -14.35 -1.22
C ILE A 86 -14.62 -15.20 -2.20
N PRO A 87 -15.38 -14.61 -3.14
CA PRO A 87 -16.10 -15.39 -4.14
C PRO A 87 -15.15 -16.25 -4.98
N ASN A 88 -15.45 -17.53 -5.10
CA ASN A 88 -14.64 -18.46 -5.92
C ASN A 88 -14.47 -17.95 -7.35
N LYS A 89 -15.50 -17.33 -7.92
CA LYS A 89 -15.45 -16.76 -9.27
C LYS A 89 -14.40 -15.65 -9.39
N TYR A 90 -14.25 -14.81 -8.36
CA TYR A 90 -13.18 -13.80 -8.33
C TYR A 90 -11.79 -14.45 -8.36
N ILE A 91 -11.59 -15.50 -7.54
CA ILE A 91 -10.33 -16.26 -7.51
C ILE A 91 -10.02 -16.85 -8.88
N GLU A 92 -11.02 -17.44 -9.53
CA GLU A 92 -10.87 -18.06 -10.87
C GLU A 92 -10.47 -17.02 -11.92
N LEU A 93 -11.13 -15.85 -11.96
CA LEU A 93 -10.82 -14.75 -12.87
C LEU A 93 -9.41 -14.19 -12.63
N LEU A 94 -9.06 -13.96 -11.38
CA LEU A 94 -7.75 -13.45 -10.97
C LEU A 94 -6.64 -14.42 -11.39
N LEU A 95 -6.75 -15.68 -10.99
CA LEU A 95 -5.72 -16.69 -11.25
C LEU A 95 -5.60 -17.04 -12.73
N ALA A 96 -6.69 -17.06 -13.48
CA ALA A 96 -6.66 -17.30 -14.93
C ALA A 96 -5.82 -16.24 -15.65
N THR A 97 -5.76 -15.03 -15.11
CA THR A 97 -5.04 -13.89 -15.71
C THR A 97 -3.63 -13.74 -15.17
N GLU A 98 -3.46 -13.77 -13.86
CA GLU A 98 -2.19 -13.46 -13.20
C GLU A 98 -1.29 -14.70 -13.03
N ASN A 99 -1.86 -15.87 -12.70
CA ASN A 99 -1.09 -17.07 -12.39
C ASN A 99 -1.92 -18.36 -12.50
N LYS A 100 -2.22 -18.80 -13.72
CA LYS A 100 -3.09 -19.96 -13.96
C LYS A 100 -2.66 -21.26 -13.28
N ASN A 101 -1.36 -21.43 -13.01
CA ASN A 101 -0.80 -22.62 -12.38
C ASN A 101 -0.56 -22.47 -10.88
N TYR A 102 -1.08 -21.41 -10.26
CA TYR A 102 -0.83 -21.01 -8.87
C TYR A 102 -0.84 -22.19 -7.88
N TRP A 103 -1.86 -23.04 -7.95
CA TRP A 103 -2.03 -24.15 -7.03
C TRP A 103 -0.94 -25.24 -7.12
N ASN A 104 -0.22 -25.31 -8.25
CA ASN A 104 0.78 -26.33 -8.53
C ASN A 104 2.22 -25.81 -8.50
N GLU A 105 2.42 -24.49 -8.51
CA GLU A 105 3.74 -23.87 -8.51
C GLU A 105 4.30 -23.74 -7.09
N LYS A 106 5.63 -23.63 -6.99
CA LYS A 106 6.39 -23.56 -5.73
C LYS A 106 6.94 -22.14 -5.48
N GLY A 107 6.06 -21.13 -5.56
CA GLY A 107 6.43 -19.72 -5.37
C GLY A 107 7.11 -19.08 -6.58
N TRP A 108 7.52 -19.85 -7.60
CA TRP A 108 8.07 -19.36 -8.85
C TRP A 108 7.81 -20.32 -10.00
N SER A 109 7.88 -19.84 -11.24
CA SER A 109 7.66 -20.61 -12.44
C SER A 109 8.85 -20.50 -13.39
N PHE A 110 9.48 -21.63 -13.71
CA PHE A 110 10.55 -21.70 -14.70
C PHE A 110 10.07 -21.29 -16.10
N GLU A 111 8.87 -21.73 -16.46
CA GLU A 111 8.25 -21.41 -17.75
C GLU A 111 8.00 -19.90 -17.87
N ALA A 112 7.50 -19.29 -16.79
CA ALA A 112 7.26 -17.85 -16.76
C ALA A 112 8.57 -17.03 -16.85
N VAL A 113 9.64 -17.47 -16.18
CA VAL A 113 10.98 -16.86 -16.29
C VAL A 113 11.50 -16.96 -17.72
N LEU A 114 11.40 -18.14 -18.37
CA LEU A 114 11.79 -18.31 -19.76
C LEU A 114 10.96 -17.45 -20.74
N ALA A 115 9.65 -17.36 -20.50
CA ALA A 115 8.75 -16.53 -21.30
C ALA A 115 9.10 -15.03 -21.18
N ALA A 116 9.42 -14.57 -19.97
CA ALA A 116 9.86 -13.20 -19.72
C ALA A 116 11.19 -12.88 -20.44
N ILE A 117 12.16 -13.80 -20.39
CA ILE A 117 13.44 -13.66 -21.11
C ILE A 117 13.20 -13.59 -22.63
N LYS A 118 12.40 -14.50 -23.19
CA LYS A 118 12.09 -14.55 -24.64
C LYS A 118 11.35 -13.30 -25.11
N SER A 119 10.47 -12.76 -24.31
CA SER A 119 9.67 -11.56 -24.63
C SER A 119 10.38 -10.24 -24.30
N LYS A 120 11.65 -10.28 -23.85
CA LYS A 120 12.41 -9.12 -23.35
C LYS A 120 11.64 -8.34 -22.25
N GLY A 121 10.92 -9.07 -21.41
CA GLY A 121 10.13 -8.49 -20.31
C GLY A 121 8.73 -8.01 -20.70
N ALA A 122 8.31 -8.14 -21.97
CA ALA A 122 6.98 -7.73 -22.43
C ALA A 122 5.84 -8.63 -21.89
N ARG A 123 6.14 -9.89 -21.53
CA ARG A 123 5.21 -10.77 -20.82
C ARG A 123 5.53 -10.80 -19.35
N GLY A 124 4.53 -10.56 -18.49
CA GLY A 124 4.63 -10.76 -17.05
C GLY A 124 4.99 -12.22 -16.74
N GLY A 125 6.03 -12.42 -15.93
CA GLY A 125 6.51 -13.75 -15.53
C GLY A 125 6.61 -13.89 -14.01
N SER A 126 5.95 -13.04 -13.23
CA SER A 126 5.97 -13.09 -11.77
C SER A 126 4.74 -13.83 -11.26
N THR A 127 4.94 -14.78 -10.33
CA THR A 127 3.86 -15.47 -9.64
C THR A 127 3.17 -14.56 -8.62
N ILE A 128 2.03 -15.00 -8.08
CA ILE A 128 1.31 -14.32 -6.99
C ILE A 128 2.23 -14.08 -5.80
N GLU A 129 3.03 -15.08 -5.40
CA GLU A 129 3.98 -14.97 -4.30
C GLU A 129 5.04 -13.91 -4.56
N GLN A 130 5.60 -13.84 -5.77
CA GLN A 130 6.59 -12.83 -6.13
C GLN A 130 6.00 -11.41 -6.13
N GLN A 131 4.75 -11.26 -6.56
CA GLN A 131 4.04 -9.99 -6.52
C GLN A 131 3.74 -9.58 -5.07
N LEU A 132 3.33 -10.51 -4.21
CA LEU A 132 3.11 -10.28 -2.79
C LEU A 132 4.42 -9.85 -2.09
N ILE A 133 5.51 -10.57 -2.32
CA ILE A 133 6.84 -10.23 -1.79
C ILE A 133 7.28 -8.83 -2.25
N LYS A 134 7.06 -8.50 -3.51
CA LYS A 134 7.36 -7.17 -4.03
C LYS A 134 6.65 -6.08 -3.22
N ASN A 135 5.39 -6.28 -2.90
CA ASN A 135 4.58 -5.30 -2.17
C ASN A 135 4.92 -5.23 -0.66
N LEU A 136 5.31 -6.37 -0.06
CA LEU A 136 5.65 -6.44 1.36
C LEU A 136 7.06 -5.94 1.71
N VAL A 137 8.04 -6.23 0.85
CA VAL A 137 9.46 -6.11 1.22
C VAL A 137 10.17 -5.02 0.45
N PHE A 138 9.75 -4.76 -0.80
CA PHE A 138 10.48 -3.86 -1.70
C PHE A 138 9.70 -2.58 -1.99
N SER A 139 10.45 -1.51 -2.26
CA SER A 139 9.88 -0.26 -2.77
C SER A 139 9.29 -0.45 -4.18
N SER A 140 8.26 0.32 -4.49
CA SER A 140 7.69 0.41 -5.86
C SER A 140 8.57 1.23 -6.82
N ASP A 141 9.64 1.86 -6.32
CA ASP A 141 10.52 2.71 -7.15
C ASP A 141 11.16 1.92 -8.30
N VAL A 142 11.08 2.49 -9.49
CA VAL A 142 11.63 1.90 -10.73
C VAL A 142 13.15 1.74 -10.65
N LYS A 143 13.86 2.63 -9.91
CA LYS A 143 15.31 2.58 -9.72
C LYS A 143 15.79 1.32 -9.00
N ASP A 144 14.90 0.69 -8.21
CA ASP A 144 15.22 -0.52 -7.46
C ASP A 144 15.03 -1.82 -8.26
N ARG A 145 14.68 -1.74 -9.54
CA ARG A 145 14.50 -2.93 -10.40
C ARG A 145 15.83 -3.51 -10.84
N THR A 146 16.48 -4.26 -9.95
CA THR A 146 17.78 -4.89 -10.15
C THR A 146 17.66 -6.41 -10.26
N ILE A 147 18.72 -7.06 -10.77
CA ILE A 147 18.84 -8.53 -10.79
C ILE A 147 18.83 -9.06 -9.36
N ASP A 148 19.53 -8.40 -8.44
CA ASP A 148 19.60 -8.77 -7.02
C ASP A 148 18.23 -8.80 -6.39
N ARG A 149 17.41 -7.78 -6.65
CA ARG A 149 16.03 -7.74 -6.20
C ARG A 149 15.24 -8.93 -6.75
N LYS A 150 15.39 -9.28 -8.03
CA LYS A 150 14.66 -10.40 -8.62
C LYS A 150 15.09 -11.74 -8.02
N ILE A 151 16.38 -11.91 -7.69
CA ILE A 151 16.88 -13.08 -6.96
C ILE A 151 16.22 -13.16 -5.57
N LYS A 152 16.18 -12.03 -4.83
CA LYS A 152 15.54 -11.96 -3.52
C LYS A 152 14.03 -12.25 -3.60
N GLU A 153 13.32 -11.69 -4.60
CA GLU A 153 11.90 -11.96 -4.83
C GLU A 153 11.63 -13.46 -5.04
N ILE A 154 12.38 -14.12 -5.91
CA ILE A 154 12.22 -15.55 -6.18
C ILE A 154 12.52 -16.38 -4.93
N TRP A 155 13.59 -16.07 -4.22
CA TRP A 155 13.95 -16.77 -2.99
C TRP A 155 12.88 -16.63 -1.92
N LEU A 156 12.45 -15.41 -1.64
CA LEU A 156 11.42 -15.13 -0.63
C LEU A 156 10.07 -15.75 -1.00
N ALA A 157 9.69 -15.71 -2.28
CA ALA A 157 8.48 -16.36 -2.79
C ALA A 157 8.52 -17.88 -2.58
N SER A 158 9.67 -18.51 -2.82
CA SER A 158 9.86 -19.93 -2.54
C SER A 158 9.79 -20.25 -1.05
N GLN A 159 10.37 -19.39 -0.19
CA GLN A 159 10.27 -19.56 1.26
C GLN A 159 8.84 -19.36 1.76
N MET A 160 8.10 -18.41 1.20
CA MET A 160 6.69 -18.18 1.51
C MET A 160 5.85 -19.43 1.19
N ASP A 161 6.01 -20.00 0.01
CA ASP A 161 5.30 -21.20 -0.42
C ASP A 161 5.63 -22.46 0.42
N LEU A 162 6.85 -22.53 0.98
CA LEU A 162 7.25 -23.62 1.85
C LEU A 162 6.70 -23.52 3.28
N ASN A 163 6.43 -22.31 3.76
CA ASN A 163 6.09 -22.06 5.16
C ASN A 163 4.61 -21.75 5.40
N PHE A 164 3.87 -21.35 4.37
CA PHE A 164 2.49 -20.90 4.48
C PHE A 164 1.58 -21.63 3.49
N ASP A 165 0.31 -21.78 3.86
CA ASP A 165 -0.70 -22.40 2.99
C ASP A 165 -1.01 -21.49 1.79
N LYS A 166 -1.28 -22.12 0.62
CA LYS A 166 -1.61 -21.41 -0.62
C LYS A 166 -2.83 -20.49 -0.50
N LYS A 167 -3.84 -20.90 0.26
CA LYS A 167 -5.03 -20.09 0.48
C LYS A 167 -4.70 -18.86 1.32
N GLN A 168 -3.86 -19.04 2.32
CA GLN A 168 -3.38 -17.94 3.17
C GLN A 168 -2.53 -16.93 2.37
N ILE A 169 -1.63 -17.40 1.52
CA ILE A 169 -0.84 -16.55 0.64
C ILE A 169 -1.74 -15.76 -0.32
N LEU A 170 -2.75 -16.41 -0.89
CA LEU A 170 -3.70 -15.76 -1.80
C LEU A 170 -4.58 -14.74 -1.08
N GLU A 171 -5.01 -15.03 0.14
CA GLU A 171 -5.72 -14.08 1.01
C GLU A 171 -4.89 -12.82 1.24
N TRP A 172 -3.64 -12.95 1.61
CA TRP A 172 -2.74 -11.81 1.80
C TRP A 172 -2.53 -11.01 0.51
N TYR A 173 -2.32 -11.69 -0.61
CA TYR A 173 -2.18 -11.04 -1.91
C TYR A 173 -3.41 -10.19 -2.25
N ILE A 174 -4.61 -10.78 -2.14
CA ILE A 174 -5.88 -10.11 -2.45
C ILE A 174 -6.13 -8.88 -1.56
N ASN A 175 -5.63 -8.89 -0.32
CA ASN A 175 -5.77 -7.79 0.63
C ASN A 175 -4.68 -6.71 0.54
N LEU A 176 -3.48 -7.04 0.04
CA LEU A 176 -2.32 -6.14 0.08
C LEU A 176 -2.01 -5.45 -1.24
N ILE A 177 -2.59 -5.91 -2.33
CA ILE A 177 -2.33 -5.30 -3.64
C ILE A 177 -2.95 -3.90 -3.73
N ASN A 178 -2.15 -2.93 -4.20
CA ASN A 178 -2.67 -1.60 -4.52
C ASN A 178 -3.62 -1.70 -5.71
N MET A 179 -4.82 -1.15 -5.57
CA MET A 179 -5.90 -1.19 -6.56
C MET A 179 -6.25 0.20 -7.13
N GLY A 180 -5.51 1.24 -6.75
CA GLY A 180 -5.82 2.63 -7.08
C GLY A 180 -6.84 3.27 -6.13
N GLU A 181 -7.14 4.55 -6.31
CA GLU A 181 -8.09 5.32 -5.53
C GLU A 181 -7.88 5.22 -4.00
N GLY A 182 -6.63 5.15 -3.55
CA GLY A 182 -6.29 4.97 -2.14
C GLY A 182 -6.77 3.61 -1.58
N SER A 183 -7.02 2.62 -2.42
CA SER A 183 -7.57 1.33 -2.04
C SER A 183 -6.52 0.23 -2.11
N TYR A 184 -6.28 -0.43 -1.00
CA TYR A 184 -5.48 -1.64 -0.91
C TYR A 184 -6.41 -2.85 -0.70
N GLY A 185 -6.29 -3.82 -1.60
CA GLY A 185 -7.11 -5.03 -1.61
C GLY A 185 -8.39 -4.93 -2.43
N ALA A 186 -8.80 -6.10 -2.91
CA ALA A 186 -9.95 -6.26 -3.80
C ALA A 186 -11.28 -5.86 -3.14
N ASN A 187 -11.45 -6.14 -1.84
CA ASN A 187 -12.65 -5.75 -1.12
C ASN A 187 -12.75 -4.22 -1.01
N THR A 188 -11.63 -3.55 -0.71
CA THR A 188 -11.60 -2.10 -0.58
C THR A 188 -12.00 -1.39 -1.87
N ILE A 189 -11.47 -1.83 -3.01
CA ILE A 189 -11.82 -1.22 -4.30
C ILE A 189 -13.25 -1.58 -4.74
N ALA A 190 -13.75 -2.77 -4.42
CA ALA A 190 -15.15 -3.15 -4.66
C ALA A 190 -16.11 -2.20 -3.91
N ILE A 191 -15.82 -1.93 -2.64
CA ILE A 191 -16.59 -0.95 -1.86
C ILE A 191 -16.43 0.45 -2.47
N THR A 192 -15.22 0.85 -2.86
CA THR A 192 -14.94 2.19 -3.40
C THR A 192 -15.68 2.44 -4.70
N TYR A 193 -15.64 1.51 -5.64
CA TYR A 193 -16.29 1.67 -6.96
C TYR A 193 -17.78 1.38 -6.93
N TYR A 194 -18.21 0.34 -6.24
CA TYR A 194 -19.59 -0.17 -6.34
C TYR A 194 -20.41 -0.02 -5.06
N GLY A 195 -19.81 0.39 -3.94
CA GLY A 195 -20.48 0.45 -2.64
C GLY A 195 -20.88 -0.93 -2.10
N GLN A 196 -20.24 -2.00 -2.58
CA GLN A 196 -20.55 -3.39 -2.25
C GLN A 196 -19.29 -4.10 -1.76
N ASN A 197 -19.40 -4.95 -0.73
CA ASN A 197 -18.29 -5.82 -0.36
C ASN A 197 -18.05 -6.85 -1.47
N LEU A 198 -16.80 -7.26 -1.65
CA LEU A 198 -16.44 -8.29 -2.62
C LEU A 198 -17.23 -9.58 -2.39
N LYS A 199 -17.46 -9.96 -1.13
CA LYS A 199 -18.25 -11.16 -0.75
C LYS A 199 -19.70 -11.12 -1.21
N ASP A 200 -20.25 -9.95 -1.45
CA ASP A 200 -21.64 -9.76 -1.90
C ASP A 200 -21.77 -9.86 -3.44
N LEU A 201 -20.65 -9.80 -4.16
CA LEU A 201 -20.57 -10.01 -5.60
C LEU A 201 -20.55 -11.51 -5.92
N THR A 202 -21.67 -12.18 -5.66
CA THR A 202 -21.85 -13.61 -5.88
C THR A 202 -22.76 -13.85 -7.07
N GLY A 203 -22.42 -14.84 -7.89
CA GLY A 203 -23.21 -15.22 -9.07
C GLY A 203 -22.37 -15.28 -10.34
N ASP A 204 -23.00 -15.80 -11.37
CA ASP A 204 -22.42 -16.02 -12.69
C ASP A 204 -23.12 -15.15 -13.77
N ASP A 205 -23.93 -14.19 -13.35
CA ASP A 205 -24.59 -13.26 -14.27
C ASP A 205 -23.57 -12.27 -14.87
N ALA A 206 -23.95 -11.69 -16.00
CA ALA A 206 -23.08 -10.84 -16.80
C ALA A 206 -22.55 -9.60 -16.03
N VAL A 207 -23.40 -8.98 -15.20
CA VAL A 207 -23.05 -7.78 -14.43
C VAL A 207 -22.05 -8.13 -13.34
N THR A 208 -22.31 -9.19 -12.57
CA THR A 208 -21.41 -9.68 -11.53
C THR A 208 -20.07 -10.10 -12.11
N LEU A 209 -20.05 -10.87 -13.19
CA LEU A 209 -18.81 -11.28 -13.87
C LEU A 209 -18.02 -10.08 -14.40
N SER A 210 -18.70 -9.07 -14.97
CA SER A 210 -18.05 -7.84 -15.43
C SER A 210 -17.37 -7.09 -14.27
N LYS A 211 -18.07 -6.90 -13.14
CA LYS A 211 -17.51 -6.25 -11.94
C LYS A 211 -16.32 -7.01 -11.36
N LEU A 212 -16.44 -8.33 -11.19
CA LEU A 212 -15.37 -9.17 -10.67
C LEU A 212 -14.14 -9.16 -11.58
N ALA A 213 -14.35 -9.23 -12.90
CA ALA A 213 -13.25 -9.17 -13.89
C ALA A 213 -12.58 -7.78 -13.91
N THR A 214 -13.36 -6.72 -13.75
CA THR A 214 -12.83 -5.36 -13.59
C THR A 214 -11.90 -5.31 -12.38
N ILE A 215 -12.38 -5.70 -11.20
CA ILE A 215 -11.58 -5.70 -9.96
C ILE A 215 -10.31 -6.54 -10.14
N ALA A 216 -10.42 -7.76 -10.68
CA ALA A 216 -9.27 -8.65 -10.89
C ALA A 216 -8.21 -8.07 -11.83
N GLY A 217 -8.60 -7.15 -12.72
CA GLY A 217 -7.70 -6.52 -13.68
C GLY A 217 -6.87 -5.35 -13.17
N LEU A 218 -7.35 -4.63 -12.13
CA LEU A 218 -6.78 -3.34 -11.71
C LEU A 218 -5.35 -3.42 -11.17
N GLY A 219 -5.04 -4.47 -10.41
CA GLY A 219 -3.78 -4.61 -9.67
C GLY A 219 -2.51 -4.64 -10.53
N GLN A 220 -2.62 -4.85 -11.84
CA GLN A 220 -1.48 -4.86 -12.76
C GLN A 220 -0.85 -3.47 -12.92
N ALA A 221 -1.66 -2.42 -13.03
CA ALA A 221 -1.22 -1.04 -13.22
C ALA A 221 -2.24 -0.06 -12.63
N PRO A 222 -2.34 0.01 -11.29
CA PRO A 222 -3.42 0.73 -10.61
C PRO A 222 -3.47 2.23 -10.89
N SER A 223 -2.34 2.83 -11.26
CA SER A 223 -2.29 4.24 -11.69
C SER A 223 -2.86 4.47 -13.10
N SER A 224 -2.85 3.45 -13.95
CA SER A 224 -3.37 3.52 -15.32
C SER A 224 -4.80 3.02 -15.43
N TYR A 225 -5.12 1.96 -14.69
CA TYR A 225 -6.45 1.35 -14.66
C TYR A 225 -7.32 1.99 -13.58
N ASN A 226 -7.77 3.21 -13.87
CA ASN A 226 -8.66 3.97 -13.00
C ASN A 226 -10.02 4.15 -13.68
N LEU A 227 -11.09 3.66 -13.03
CA LEU A 227 -12.43 3.63 -13.63
C LEU A 227 -13.06 5.03 -13.78
N TYR A 228 -12.60 6.01 -13.01
CA TYR A 228 -13.03 7.41 -13.14
C TYR A 228 -12.27 8.17 -14.23
N ASP A 229 -10.97 7.91 -14.36
CA ASP A 229 -10.08 8.71 -15.21
C ASP A 229 -9.86 8.07 -16.58
N ASN A 230 -9.82 6.73 -16.65
CA ASN A 230 -9.47 5.98 -17.87
C ASN A 230 -10.40 4.76 -18.08
N PRO A 231 -11.74 4.96 -18.16
CA PRO A 231 -12.70 3.85 -18.25
C PRO A 231 -12.45 2.94 -19.45
N GLU A 232 -12.01 3.48 -20.60
CA GLU A 232 -11.73 2.69 -21.80
C GLU A 232 -10.56 1.71 -21.57
N LEU A 233 -9.48 2.14 -20.91
CA LEU A 233 -8.36 1.26 -20.59
C LEU A 233 -8.77 0.17 -19.58
N VAL A 234 -9.65 0.51 -18.65
CA VAL A 234 -10.21 -0.46 -17.70
C VAL A 234 -11.11 -1.46 -18.42
N GLU A 235 -11.90 -1.01 -19.40
CA GLU A 235 -12.71 -1.90 -20.23
C GLU A 235 -11.86 -2.90 -21.02
N GLU A 236 -10.82 -2.41 -21.68
CA GLU A 236 -9.86 -3.28 -22.38
C GLU A 236 -9.25 -4.31 -21.42
N ARG A 237 -8.84 -3.88 -20.24
CA ARG A 237 -8.26 -4.77 -19.22
C ARG A 237 -9.27 -5.78 -18.69
N ARG A 238 -10.52 -5.40 -18.39
CA ARG A 238 -11.62 -6.30 -18.05
C ARG A 238 -11.82 -7.37 -19.12
N ASN A 239 -11.84 -6.97 -20.38
CA ASN A 239 -12.03 -7.88 -21.49
C ASN A 239 -10.87 -8.88 -21.63
N ILE A 240 -9.64 -8.50 -21.31
CA ILE A 240 -8.49 -9.42 -21.21
C ILE A 240 -8.68 -10.43 -20.08
N VAL A 241 -9.17 -10.00 -18.92
CA VAL A 241 -9.45 -10.91 -17.78
C VAL A 241 -10.53 -11.92 -18.16
N LEU A 242 -11.65 -11.45 -18.75
CA LEU A 242 -12.73 -12.33 -19.20
C LEU A 242 -12.25 -13.32 -20.27
N LEU A 243 -11.46 -12.86 -21.25
CA LEU A 243 -10.88 -13.74 -22.29
C LEU A 243 -9.93 -14.76 -21.69
N SER A 244 -9.11 -14.38 -20.72
CA SER A 244 -8.21 -15.31 -20.00
C SER A 244 -9.02 -16.36 -19.27
N ALA A 245 -10.09 -15.99 -18.60
CA ALA A 245 -10.98 -16.92 -17.90
C ALA A 245 -11.67 -17.90 -18.87
N TYR A 246 -12.18 -17.40 -19.99
CA TYR A 246 -12.77 -18.23 -21.06
C TYR A 246 -11.73 -19.24 -21.61
N ASN A 247 -10.55 -18.78 -21.99
CA ASN A 247 -9.48 -19.64 -22.51
C ASN A 247 -8.98 -20.69 -21.52
N ASN A 248 -9.18 -20.46 -20.21
CA ASN A 248 -8.85 -21.42 -19.15
C ASN A 248 -10.07 -22.20 -18.63
N ASN A 249 -11.21 -22.18 -19.34
CA ASN A 249 -12.46 -22.89 -19.02
C ASN A 249 -13.03 -22.55 -17.63
N LYS A 250 -12.92 -21.27 -17.20
CA LYS A 250 -13.48 -20.75 -15.95
C LYS A 250 -14.85 -20.10 -16.12
N ILE A 251 -15.15 -19.67 -17.34
CA ILE A 251 -16.44 -19.17 -17.78
C ILE A 251 -16.77 -19.75 -19.16
N THR A 252 -18.06 -19.78 -19.49
CA THR A 252 -18.52 -20.22 -20.82
C THR A 252 -18.35 -19.09 -21.85
N GLU A 253 -18.48 -19.43 -23.15
CA GLU A 253 -18.48 -18.45 -24.23
C GLU A 253 -19.63 -17.46 -24.09
N GLU A 254 -20.82 -17.94 -23.72
CA GLU A 254 -22.00 -17.10 -23.47
C GLU A 254 -21.74 -16.11 -22.33
N GLN A 255 -21.20 -16.58 -21.20
CA GLN A 255 -20.83 -15.72 -20.06
C GLN A 255 -19.79 -14.66 -20.45
N TYR A 256 -18.78 -15.06 -21.26
CA TYR A 256 -17.77 -14.13 -21.77
C TYR A 256 -18.39 -13.03 -22.64
N GLU A 257 -19.20 -13.42 -23.62
CA GLU A 257 -19.80 -12.46 -24.55
C GLU A 257 -20.84 -11.54 -23.87
N GLU A 258 -21.63 -12.05 -22.91
CA GLU A 258 -22.59 -11.23 -22.19
C GLU A 258 -21.90 -10.28 -21.18
N ALA A 259 -20.91 -10.74 -20.43
CA ALA A 259 -20.19 -9.90 -19.48
C ALA A 259 -19.43 -8.75 -20.17
N LYS A 260 -18.94 -9.00 -21.38
CA LYS A 260 -18.24 -8.01 -22.20
C LYS A 260 -19.13 -6.87 -22.69
N LYS A 261 -20.44 -7.11 -22.84
CA LYS A 261 -21.43 -6.10 -23.25
C LYS A 261 -21.84 -5.15 -22.12
N VAL A 262 -21.60 -5.53 -20.87
CA VAL A 262 -21.95 -4.70 -19.71
C VAL A 262 -21.13 -3.40 -19.76
N PRO A 263 -21.78 -2.23 -19.66
CA PRO A 263 -21.06 -0.95 -19.60
C PRO A 263 -20.06 -0.94 -18.45
N ILE A 264 -18.83 -0.48 -18.71
CA ILE A 264 -17.75 -0.59 -17.73
C ILE A 264 -17.99 0.19 -16.43
N GLN A 265 -18.77 1.25 -16.50
CA GLN A 265 -19.15 2.09 -15.36
C GLN A 265 -20.50 1.71 -14.74
N ASP A 266 -21.07 0.53 -15.10
CA ASP A 266 -22.34 0.08 -14.52
C ASP A 266 -22.24 -0.08 -13.00
N GLY A 267 -23.10 0.65 -12.28
CA GLY A 267 -23.14 0.66 -10.82
C GLY A 267 -22.00 1.42 -10.15
N LEU A 268 -21.17 2.18 -10.91
CA LEU A 268 -20.09 3.00 -10.36
C LEU A 268 -20.65 4.09 -9.45
N LYS A 269 -20.09 4.21 -8.24
CA LYS A 269 -20.41 5.27 -7.28
C LYS A 269 -19.67 6.56 -7.63
N GLU A 270 -20.17 7.69 -7.13
CA GLU A 270 -19.46 8.97 -7.24
C GLU A 270 -18.08 8.91 -6.61
N ARG A 271 -17.11 9.57 -7.24
CA ARG A 271 -15.74 9.64 -6.73
C ARG A 271 -15.74 10.31 -5.34
N TYR A 272 -14.94 9.77 -4.43
CA TYR A 272 -14.82 10.28 -3.06
C TYR A 272 -16.08 10.19 -2.18
N TRP A 273 -17.12 9.46 -2.59
CA TRP A 273 -18.31 9.30 -1.78
C TRP A 273 -18.05 8.79 -0.34
N ARG A 274 -16.97 8.01 -0.15
CA ARG A 274 -16.52 7.53 1.17
C ARG A 274 -15.75 8.59 1.98
N ASN A 275 -15.22 9.62 1.33
CA ASN A 275 -14.27 10.54 1.96
C ASN A 275 -14.96 11.72 2.67
N GLY A 276 -16.21 12.03 2.32
CA GLY A 276 -16.88 13.23 2.79
C GLY A 276 -16.91 13.37 4.33
N THR A 277 -17.35 12.33 5.02
CA THR A 277 -17.40 12.33 6.51
C THR A 277 -16.00 12.39 7.13
N VAL A 278 -15.06 11.61 6.60
CA VAL A 278 -13.67 11.55 7.13
C VAL A 278 -12.95 12.88 6.94
N LEU A 279 -13.08 13.51 5.77
CA LEU A 279 -12.47 14.81 5.51
C LEU A 279 -13.09 15.90 6.41
N ALA A 280 -14.39 15.83 6.67
CA ALA A 280 -15.05 16.76 7.58
C ALA A 280 -14.50 16.62 9.01
N GLN A 281 -14.37 15.39 9.52
CA GLN A 281 -13.79 15.11 10.84
C GLN A 281 -12.32 15.55 10.90
N THR A 282 -11.52 15.24 9.89
CA THR A 282 -10.11 15.66 9.82
C THR A 282 -9.99 17.20 9.78
N LYS A 283 -10.87 17.86 9.05
CA LYS A 283 -10.92 19.33 9.01
C LYS A 283 -11.28 19.92 10.37
N GLU A 284 -12.20 19.30 11.08
CA GLU A 284 -12.61 19.74 12.41
C GLU A 284 -11.47 19.68 13.42
N HIS A 285 -10.66 18.62 13.40
CA HIS A 285 -9.53 18.41 14.33
C HIS A 285 -8.16 18.60 13.66
N ASN A 286 -8.08 19.37 12.57
CA ASN A 286 -6.91 19.44 11.68
C ASN A 286 -5.58 19.66 12.40
N ALA A 287 -5.51 20.60 13.32
CA ALA A 287 -4.25 20.93 14.03
C ALA A 287 -3.77 19.74 14.87
N TYR A 288 -4.68 19.10 15.60
CA TYR A 288 -4.38 17.97 16.44
C TYR A 288 -3.96 16.76 15.63
N VAL A 289 -4.75 16.39 14.61
CA VAL A 289 -4.47 15.26 13.70
C VAL A 289 -3.11 15.43 13.03
N THR A 290 -2.82 16.63 12.49
CA THR A 290 -1.54 16.90 11.82
C THR A 290 -0.34 16.72 12.77
N SER A 291 -0.45 17.21 14.00
CA SER A 291 0.60 17.05 15.01
C SER A 291 0.78 15.60 15.44
N ALA A 292 -0.31 14.86 15.65
CA ALA A 292 -0.24 13.46 16.04
C ALA A 292 0.36 12.58 14.93
N LEU A 293 -0.04 12.77 13.68
CA LEU A 293 0.55 12.05 12.54
C LEU A 293 2.05 12.34 12.40
N LYS A 294 2.47 13.60 12.58
CA LYS A 294 3.88 13.97 12.57
C LYS A 294 4.66 13.25 13.68
N GLN A 295 4.12 13.20 14.90
CA GLN A 295 4.73 12.48 16.01
C GLN A 295 4.88 10.99 15.74
N VAL A 296 3.89 10.35 15.11
CA VAL A 296 3.96 8.95 14.70
C VAL A 296 5.10 8.73 13.70
N GLN A 297 5.26 9.63 12.73
CA GLN A 297 6.38 9.56 11.77
C GLN A 297 7.74 9.78 12.44
N GLU A 298 7.85 10.73 13.37
CA GLU A 298 9.07 10.98 14.15
C GLU A 298 9.48 9.78 15.03
N LEU A 299 8.51 8.97 15.47
CA LEU A 299 8.74 7.68 16.14
C LEU A 299 9.22 6.58 15.19
N GLY A 300 9.32 6.86 13.88
CA GLY A 300 9.85 5.95 12.88
C GLY A 300 8.82 5.01 12.24
N TYR A 301 7.52 5.25 12.44
CA TYR A 301 6.47 4.47 11.80
C TYR A 301 6.17 5.00 10.39
N ASP A 302 6.11 4.07 9.43
CA ASP A 302 5.66 4.31 8.06
C ASP A 302 4.19 3.89 7.97
N LEU A 303 3.30 4.87 7.90
CA LEU A 303 1.85 4.65 7.91
C LEU A 303 1.33 3.93 6.66
N GLU A 304 2.05 4.08 5.52
CA GLU A 304 1.73 3.34 4.30
C GLU A 304 1.95 1.83 4.48
N LYS A 305 3.06 1.46 5.11
CA LYS A 305 3.46 0.06 5.30
C LYS A 305 2.95 -0.56 6.59
N THR A 306 2.63 0.27 7.57
CA THR A 306 2.25 -0.18 8.91
C THR A 306 0.96 0.50 9.36
N PRO A 307 -0.20 0.02 8.90
CA PRO A 307 -1.49 0.52 9.39
C PRO A 307 -1.61 0.35 10.90
N MET A 308 -2.22 1.31 11.57
CA MET A 308 -2.31 1.30 13.03
C MET A 308 -3.56 1.97 13.57
N GLN A 309 -3.89 1.68 14.82
CA GLN A 309 -4.92 2.37 15.56
C GLN A 309 -4.22 3.33 16.53
N ILE A 310 -4.44 4.63 16.35
CA ILE A 310 -3.78 5.70 17.12
C ILE A 310 -4.77 6.22 18.14
N TYR A 311 -4.52 5.95 19.39
CA TYR A 311 -5.34 6.47 20.51
C TYR A 311 -4.70 7.73 21.05
N THR A 312 -5.47 8.81 21.12
CA THR A 312 -4.98 10.12 21.54
C THR A 312 -5.66 10.60 22.81
N ALA A 313 -5.10 11.61 23.41
CA ALA A 313 -5.67 12.30 24.58
C ALA A 313 -6.58 13.48 24.20
N LEU A 314 -6.92 13.67 22.93
CA LEU A 314 -7.84 14.74 22.53
C LEU A 314 -9.14 14.64 23.31
N ASP A 315 -9.45 15.68 24.08
CA ASP A 315 -10.74 15.79 24.77
C ASP A 315 -11.70 16.60 23.88
N PRO A 316 -12.78 15.95 23.38
CA PRO A 316 -13.69 16.60 22.45
C PRO A 316 -14.42 17.81 23.05
N ASN A 317 -14.61 17.86 24.37
CA ASN A 317 -15.24 19.01 25.03
C ASN A 317 -14.27 20.20 25.09
N VAL A 318 -13.01 19.94 25.48
CA VAL A 318 -11.96 20.98 25.53
C VAL A 318 -11.70 21.50 24.12
N ASP A 319 -11.57 20.60 23.13
CA ASP A 319 -11.32 20.98 21.74
C ASP A 319 -12.44 21.84 21.16
N SER A 320 -13.70 21.46 21.39
CA SER A 320 -14.86 22.24 20.97
C SER A 320 -14.92 23.61 21.63
N GLN A 321 -14.60 23.72 22.92
CA GLN A 321 -14.56 25.00 23.62
C GLN A 321 -13.45 25.91 23.10
N VAL A 322 -12.24 25.38 22.90
CA VAL A 322 -11.10 26.10 22.33
C VAL A 322 -11.45 26.64 20.96
N LYS A 323 -11.97 25.79 20.09
CA LYS A 323 -12.38 26.14 18.75
C LYS A 323 -13.44 27.23 18.75
N SER A 324 -14.52 27.06 19.51
CA SER A 324 -15.59 28.03 19.64
C SER A 324 -15.09 29.40 20.16
N THR A 325 -14.18 29.38 21.12
CA THR A 325 -13.59 30.60 21.70
C THR A 325 -12.78 31.38 20.66
N PHE A 326 -11.92 30.68 19.92
CA PHE A 326 -11.05 31.36 18.94
C PHE A 326 -11.78 31.69 17.64
N ASP A 327 -12.69 30.85 17.15
CA ASP A 327 -13.45 31.16 15.93
C ASP A 327 -14.36 32.39 16.11
N ASN A 328 -14.92 32.58 17.33
CA ASN A 328 -15.85 33.67 17.65
C ASN A 328 -15.19 34.83 18.39
N PHE A 329 -13.87 34.88 18.47
CA PHE A 329 -13.18 35.97 19.21
C PHE A 329 -13.43 37.35 18.56
N ALA A 330 -14.10 38.24 19.28
CA ALA A 330 -14.48 39.56 18.78
C ALA A 330 -13.30 40.53 18.59
N GLY A 331 -12.12 40.19 19.11
CA GLY A 331 -10.93 41.06 19.06
C GLY A 331 -10.09 40.92 17.80
N TYR A 332 -10.49 40.10 16.81
CA TYR A 332 -9.80 40.06 15.52
C TYR A 332 -9.92 41.40 14.78
N LYS A 333 -8.79 41.92 14.31
CA LYS A 333 -8.72 43.19 13.57
C LYS A 333 -9.27 43.05 12.15
N ASP A 334 -9.03 41.91 11.54
CA ASP A 334 -9.46 41.62 10.18
C ASP A 334 -9.63 40.08 9.94
N LYS A 335 -9.94 39.73 8.70
CA LYS A 335 -10.12 38.31 8.30
C LYS A 335 -8.81 37.52 8.18
N GLU A 336 -7.68 38.22 8.01
CA GLU A 336 -6.36 37.63 7.83
C GLU A 336 -5.68 37.33 9.17
N GLU A 337 -6.11 37.99 10.24
CA GLU A 337 -5.54 37.76 11.57
C GLU A 337 -5.89 36.35 12.05
N GLN A 338 -4.88 35.63 12.52
CA GLN A 338 -4.96 34.26 12.96
C GLN A 338 -4.44 34.09 14.39
N MET A 339 -5.03 33.15 15.11
CA MET A 339 -4.55 32.72 16.41
C MET A 339 -4.27 31.23 16.39
N ALA A 340 -3.43 30.77 17.30
CA ALA A 340 -3.18 29.36 17.52
C ALA A 340 -3.05 29.09 19.02
N ALA A 341 -3.42 27.88 19.43
CA ALA A 341 -3.36 27.48 20.85
C ALA A 341 -3.09 25.98 20.98
N THR A 342 -2.46 25.61 22.08
CA THR A 342 -2.31 24.24 22.54
C THR A 342 -2.72 24.18 23.99
N VAL A 343 -3.62 23.27 24.34
CA VAL A 343 -4.07 23.02 25.71
C VAL A 343 -3.45 21.73 26.20
N ILE A 344 -2.74 21.80 27.32
CA ILE A 344 -2.02 20.68 27.93
C ILE A 344 -2.57 20.44 29.32
N ASP A 345 -2.81 19.19 29.67
CA ASP A 345 -3.08 18.77 31.06
C ASP A 345 -1.78 18.87 31.87
N PRO A 346 -1.71 19.75 32.88
CA PRO A 346 -0.49 19.93 33.67
C PRO A 346 -0.10 18.71 34.51
N THR A 347 -1.03 17.78 34.72
CA THR A 347 -0.79 16.56 35.52
C THR A 347 -0.11 15.48 34.71
N THR A 348 -0.56 15.30 33.46
CA THR A 348 -0.10 14.20 32.57
C THR A 348 0.88 14.68 31.50
N GLY A 349 0.90 15.96 31.18
CA GLY A 349 1.63 16.53 30.05
C GLY A 349 0.96 16.24 28.69
N TYR A 350 -0.22 15.62 28.66
CA TYR A 350 -0.91 15.30 27.41
C TYR A 350 -1.56 16.53 26.79
N VAL A 351 -1.49 16.61 25.46
CA VAL A 351 -2.21 17.62 24.70
C VAL A 351 -3.68 17.24 24.61
N LEU A 352 -4.56 18.04 25.19
CA LEU A 352 -6.01 17.81 25.21
C LEU A 352 -6.72 18.45 24.02
N ALA A 353 -6.20 19.55 23.49
CA ALA A 353 -6.75 20.25 22.34
C ALA A 353 -5.66 21.05 21.62
N GLN A 354 -5.84 21.27 20.31
CA GLN A 354 -4.93 22.10 19.53
C GLN A 354 -5.69 22.87 18.45
N TYR A 355 -5.53 24.19 18.44
CA TYR A 355 -6.13 25.09 17.46
C TYR A 355 -5.06 25.70 16.57
N GLY A 356 -5.14 25.48 15.27
CA GLY A 356 -4.13 25.89 14.29
C GLY A 356 -4.47 27.15 13.50
N GLY A 357 -5.66 27.73 13.70
CA GLY A 357 -6.14 28.91 13.00
C GLY A 357 -7.57 28.76 12.46
N ARG A 358 -8.16 29.90 12.08
CA ARG A 358 -9.51 29.94 11.49
C ARG A 358 -9.53 29.40 10.06
N ASN A 359 -10.63 28.78 9.67
CA ASN A 359 -10.89 28.34 8.29
C ASN A 359 -9.78 27.48 7.70
N THR A 360 -9.13 26.63 8.50
CA THR A 360 -8.12 25.68 8.03
C THR A 360 -8.79 24.52 7.34
N GLU A 361 -8.26 24.13 6.18
CA GLU A 361 -8.68 22.89 5.49
C GLU A 361 -8.03 21.66 6.13
N ALA A 362 -8.56 20.47 5.82
CA ALA A 362 -7.93 19.22 6.23
C ALA A 362 -6.46 19.20 5.76
N PHE A 363 -5.55 18.84 6.66
CA PHE A 363 -4.09 18.90 6.46
C PHE A 363 -3.51 20.30 6.15
N GLY A 364 -4.28 21.35 6.40
CA GLY A 364 -3.82 22.74 6.29
C GLY A 364 -2.82 23.14 7.37
N LEU A 365 -2.28 24.35 7.24
CA LEU A 365 -1.23 24.85 8.12
C LEU A 365 -1.65 24.87 9.60
N ASN A 366 -0.94 24.14 10.42
CA ASN A 366 -1.07 24.17 11.88
C ASN A 366 -0.13 25.24 12.47
N ARG A 367 -0.66 26.42 12.74
CA ARG A 367 0.13 27.54 13.27
C ARG A 367 0.61 27.34 14.71
N ALA A 368 0.00 26.40 15.45
CA ALA A 368 0.44 26.08 16.80
C ALA A 368 1.83 25.41 16.85
N THR A 369 2.19 24.68 15.77
CA THR A 369 3.44 23.87 15.75
C THR A 369 4.33 24.13 14.54
N GLN A 370 3.78 24.71 13.46
CA GLN A 370 4.54 24.87 12.19
C GLN A 370 4.97 26.32 11.93
N GLN A 371 4.42 27.29 12.66
CA GLN A 371 4.75 28.70 12.48
C GLN A 371 5.77 29.14 13.51
N THR A 372 6.91 29.66 13.04
CA THR A 372 7.94 30.25 13.90
C THR A 372 7.71 31.75 14.03
N ARG A 373 7.59 32.22 15.27
CA ARG A 373 7.49 33.66 15.61
C ARG A 373 8.33 33.95 16.84
N SER A 374 8.74 35.24 17.01
CA SER A 374 9.37 35.68 18.24
C SER A 374 8.40 35.58 19.40
N SER A 375 8.84 34.92 20.46
CA SER A 375 8.08 34.77 21.71
C SER A 375 7.94 36.10 22.47
N GLY A 376 8.85 37.06 22.23
CA GLY A 376 8.92 38.26 23.04
C GLY A 376 9.02 37.92 24.53
N SER A 377 8.38 38.73 25.37
CA SER A 377 8.41 38.52 26.84
C SER A 377 7.67 37.26 27.33
N SER A 378 6.96 36.55 26.49
CA SER A 378 6.30 35.29 26.89
C SER A 378 7.29 34.12 27.13
N ILE A 379 8.57 34.29 26.73
CA ILE A 379 9.63 33.33 27.04
C ILE A 379 10.12 33.38 28.50
N LYS A 380 9.90 34.50 29.21
CA LYS A 380 10.42 34.72 30.56
C LYS A 380 10.12 33.59 31.58
N PRO A 381 8.93 32.95 31.57
CA PRO A 381 8.68 31.84 32.44
C PRO A 381 9.71 30.71 32.29
N PHE A 382 10.23 30.50 31.07
CA PHE A 382 11.18 29.43 30.76
C PHE A 382 12.65 29.86 30.87
N GLU A 383 13.00 31.07 30.45
CA GLU A 383 14.38 31.56 30.46
C GLU A 383 14.79 32.21 31.79
N ASP A 384 13.87 32.96 32.41
CA ASP A 384 14.17 33.73 33.62
C ASP A 384 13.65 33.04 34.88
N TYR A 385 12.33 32.83 34.97
CA TYR A 385 11.68 32.41 36.23
C TYR A 385 11.87 30.93 36.51
N GLY A 386 11.79 30.04 35.53
CA GLY A 386 12.01 28.63 35.73
C GLY A 386 13.41 28.31 36.28
N PRO A 387 14.49 28.79 35.65
CA PRO A 387 15.84 28.65 36.17
C PRO A 387 16.05 29.32 37.52
N ALA A 388 15.44 30.49 37.77
CA ALA A 388 15.54 31.15 39.06
C ALA A 388 14.93 30.33 40.22
N ILE A 389 13.83 29.67 39.96
CA ILE A 389 13.17 28.76 40.93
C ILE A 389 13.98 27.46 41.07
N GLU A 390 14.32 26.83 39.95
CA GLU A 390 14.95 25.47 39.90
C GLU A 390 16.40 25.52 40.47
N TYR A 391 17.21 26.48 40.02
CA TYR A 391 18.63 26.47 40.35
C TYR A 391 19.00 27.41 41.50
N ASN A 392 18.22 28.47 41.73
CA ASN A 392 18.51 29.44 42.78
C ASN A 392 17.54 29.37 43.95
N GLY A 393 16.53 28.49 43.94
CA GLY A 393 15.56 28.30 44.99
C GLY A 393 14.68 29.52 45.27
N LEU A 394 14.54 30.45 44.27
CA LEU A 394 13.75 31.64 44.45
C LEU A 394 12.25 31.32 44.41
N GLY A 395 11.50 31.75 45.43
CA GLY A 395 10.05 31.62 45.43
C GLY A 395 9.36 32.66 44.58
N THR A 396 8.08 32.44 44.25
CA THR A 396 7.27 33.41 43.46
C THR A 396 7.04 34.74 44.20
N ASN A 397 7.32 34.81 45.49
CA ASN A 397 7.25 35.99 46.34
C ASN A 397 8.62 36.68 46.52
N TYR A 398 9.67 36.22 45.82
CA TYR A 398 10.98 36.86 45.90
C TYR A 398 10.96 38.27 45.25
N ILE A 399 11.47 39.27 45.98
CA ILE A 399 11.55 40.64 45.54
C ILE A 399 12.94 40.87 44.98
N LEU A 400 13.04 41.30 43.71
CA LEU A 400 14.27 41.75 43.07
C LEU A 400 14.41 43.26 43.36
N ASP A 401 15.47 43.64 44.06
CA ASP A 401 15.81 45.06 44.29
C ASP A 401 16.51 45.65 43.08
#